data_210492b92855866f8a9d910b069452ec
#
_entry.id   210492b92855866f8a9d910b069452ec
#
_cell.length_a   1.000
_cell.length_b   1.000
_cell.length_c   1.000
_cell.angle_alpha   90.00
_cell.angle_beta   90.00
_cell.angle_gamma   90.00
#
_symmetry.space_group_name_H-M   'P 1'
#
loop_
_entity.id
_entity.type
_entity.pdbx_description
1 polymer ?
#
loop_
_entity_poly.entity_id
_entity_poly.type
_entity_poly.pdbx_seq_one_letter_code
_entity_poly.pdbx_strand_id
1 'polypeptide(L)'
;NVELTPDNLCFLIYTSGSTGKPKGVMITHRGISNYIANVDENVPIYELNRKCDKFISISTVSFIVFLREIFGTILNGLPVVFANDEEAIDPLQLVELFKKTDADGFGSTPTRLLEYLQLEEIQNVVGGCKVIIVGGEGFPPVLYDRLSKYTKADIYNSYGPTEVTIAS
;
A
#
# COMPACT_ATOMS: atom_id res chain seq x y z
N ASN A 1 -10.13 -29.63 11.85
CA ASN A 1 -10.05 -28.91 10.59
C ASN A 1 -11.34 -28.10 10.44
N VAL A 2 -11.21 -26.79 10.23
CA VAL A 2 -12.34 -25.95 9.88
C VAL A 2 -12.42 -25.92 8.34
N GLU A 3 -13.57 -26.25 7.80
CA GLU A 3 -13.79 -26.16 6.36
C GLU A 3 -14.07 -24.69 6.01
N LEU A 4 -13.13 -24.05 5.33
CA LEU A 4 -13.25 -22.67 4.89
C LEU A 4 -13.86 -22.61 3.49
N THR A 5 -14.82 -21.70 3.31
CA THR A 5 -15.39 -21.37 2.02
C THR A 5 -14.99 -19.95 1.61
N PRO A 6 -15.05 -19.60 0.31
CA PRO A 6 -14.77 -18.23 -0.15
C PRO A 6 -15.64 -17.15 0.51
N ASP A 7 -16.82 -17.50 0.99
CA ASP A 7 -17.77 -16.56 1.60
C ASP A 7 -17.58 -16.41 3.13
N ASN A 8 -16.67 -17.18 3.72
CA ASN A 8 -16.32 -16.99 5.12
C ASN A 8 -15.61 -15.64 5.34
N LEU A 9 -15.79 -15.09 6.54
CA LEU A 9 -15.13 -13.87 6.97
C LEU A 9 -13.62 -14.08 7.04
N CYS A 10 -12.87 -13.20 6.36
CA CYS A 10 -11.42 -13.16 6.38
C CYS A 10 -10.93 -12.10 7.37
N PHE A 11 -11.51 -10.89 7.29
CA PHE A 11 -11.15 -9.73 8.11
C PHE A 11 -12.36 -8.95 8.59
N LEU A 12 -12.21 -8.31 9.76
CA LEU A 12 -13.12 -7.30 10.28
C LEU A 12 -12.32 -6.03 10.54
N ILE A 13 -12.64 -4.95 9.82
CA ILE A 13 -12.01 -3.64 10.00
C ILE A 13 -13.04 -2.62 10.43
N TYR A 14 -12.72 -1.85 11.46
CA TYR A 14 -13.60 -0.79 11.95
C TYR A 14 -13.29 0.54 11.27
N THR A 15 -14.32 1.20 10.77
CA THR A 15 -14.28 2.56 10.24
C THR A 15 -15.06 3.52 11.13
N SER A 16 -14.72 4.82 11.07
CA SER A 16 -15.50 5.86 11.74
C SER A 16 -16.87 5.98 11.09
N GLY A 17 -17.91 5.50 11.75
CA GLY A 17 -19.27 5.59 11.23
C GLY A 17 -19.79 7.04 11.19
N SER A 18 -20.57 7.40 10.17
CA SER A 18 -21.21 8.71 10.01
C SER A 18 -22.11 9.11 11.18
N THR A 19 -22.52 8.16 12.02
CA THR A 19 -23.33 8.35 13.23
C THR A 19 -22.49 8.49 14.51
N GLY A 20 -21.15 8.59 14.39
CA GLY A 20 -20.22 8.65 15.51
C GLY A 20 -19.93 7.31 16.19
N LYS A 21 -20.61 6.22 15.81
CA LYS A 21 -20.29 4.87 16.27
C LYS A 21 -19.45 4.13 15.22
N PRO A 22 -18.35 3.47 15.62
CA PRO A 22 -17.56 2.67 14.70
C PRO A 22 -18.40 1.59 14.02
N LYS A 23 -18.19 1.40 12.72
CA LYS A 23 -18.82 0.34 11.92
C LYS A 23 -17.79 -0.71 11.55
N GLY A 24 -18.10 -1.98 11.83
CA GLY A 24 -17.29 -3.11 11.41
C GLY A 24 -17.58 -3.48 9.96
N VAL A 25 -16.59 -3.35 9.10
CA VAL A 25 -16.66 -3.80 7.70
C VAL A 25 -16.16 -5.22 7.63
N MET A 26 -17.01 -6.12 7.15
CA MET A 26 -16.74 -7.56 7.01
C MET A 26 -16.20 -7.86 5.61
N ILE A 27 -14.97 -8.37 5.55
CA ILE A 27 -14.30 -8.73 4.30
C ILE A 27 -14.19 -10.24 4.21
N THR A 28 -14.70 -10.81 3.12
CA THR A 28 -14.67 -12.25 2.87
C THR A 28 -13.36 -12.69 2.22
N HIS A 29 -13.06 -13.99 2.29
CA HIS A 29 -11.95 -14.59 1.55
C HIS A 29 -12.10 -14.39 0.03
N ARG A 30 -13.30 -14.44 -0.53
CA ARG A 30 -13.57 -14.15 -1.94
C ARG A 30 -13.16 -12.74 -2.32
N GLY A 31 -13.54 -11.73 -1.50
CA GLY A 31 -13.22 -10.33 -1.76
C GLY A 31 -11.73 -10.07 -1.79
N ILE A 32 -11.02 -10.52 -0.75
CA ILE A 32 -9.56 -10.30 -0.69
C ILE A 32 -8.82 -11.08 -1.79
N SER A 33 -9.19 -12.33 -2.05
CA SER A 33 -8.55 -13.14 -3.10
C SER A 33 -8.70 -12.51 -4.49
N ASN A 34 -9.89 -11.96 -4.79
CA ASN A 34 -10.12 -11.25 -6.04
C ASN A 34 -9.24 -9.97 -6.13
N TYR A 35 -9.16 -9.21 -5.03
CA TYR A 35 -8.39 -7.98 -5.01
C TYR A 35 -6.88 -8.17 -5.17
N ILE A 36 -6.31 -9.25 -4.59
CA ILE A 36 -4.86 -9.53 -4.63
C ILE A 36 -4.46 -10.43 -5.79
N ALA A 37 -5.40 -10.82 -6.65
CA ALA A 37 -5.09 -11.68 -7.79
C ALA A 37 -4.04 -11.04 -8.70
N ASN A 38 -2.95 -11.77 -8.95
CA ASN A 38 -1.86 -11.35 -9.84
C ASN A 38 -2.22 -11.71 -11.29
N VAL A 39 -3.14 -10.94 -11.84
CA VAL A 39 -3.63 -11.07 -13.22
C VAL A 39 -3.48 -9.72 -13.92
N ASP A 40 -3.35 -9.70 -15.24
CA ASP A 40 -3.08 -8.50 -16.03
C ASP A 40 -4.20 -7.44 -15.94
N GLU A 41 -5.43 -7.85 -15.68
CA GLU A 41 -6.55 -6.93 -15.44
C GLU A 41 -6.40 -6.17 -14.10
N ASN A 42 -5.67 -6.75 -13.12
CA ASN A 42 -5.37 -6.12 -11.84
C ASN A 42 -4.02 -5.39 -11.91
N VAL A 43 -3.96 -4.35 -12.71
CA VAL A 43 -2.72 -3.65 -13.09
C VAL A 43 -1.82 -3.30 -11.91
N PRO A 44 -2.28 -2.70 -10.78
CA PRO A 44 -1.38 -2.34 -9.68
C PRO A 44 -0.69 -3.56 -9.03
N ILE A 45 -1.40 -4.67 -8.84
CA ILE A 45 -0.85 -5.90 -8.26
C ILE A 45 0.07 -6.60 -9.26
N TYR A 46 -0.38 -6.70 -10.51
CA TYR A 46 0.39 -7.33 -11.59
C TYR A 46 1.73 -6.62 -11.82
N GLU A 47 1.72 -5.29 -12.01
CA GLU A 47 2.93 -4.53 -12.26
C GLU A 47 3.84 -4.44 -11.03
N LEU A 48 3.27 -4.38 -9.82
CA LEU A 48 4.05 -4.45 -8.58
C LEU A 48 4.87 -5.75 -8.53
N ASN A 49 4.22 -6.89 -8.72
CA ASN A 49 4.87 -8.19 -8.61
C ASN A 49 5.80 -8.50 -9.80
N ARG A 50 5.62 -7.85 -10.93
CA ARG A 50 6.47 -7.99 -12.11
C ARG A 50 7.72 -7.13 -12.07
N LYS A 51 7.64 -5.93 -11.49
CA LYS A 51 8.69 -4.91 -11.55
C LYS A 51 9.53 -4.81 -10.29
N CYS A 52 8.91 -4.98 -9.12
CA CYS A 52 9.61 -4.85 -7.85
C CYS A 52 10.33 -6.13 -7.45
N ASP A 53 11.47 -5.95 -6.81
CA ASP A 53 12.23 -7.02 -6.17
C ASP A 53 11.86 -7.13 -4.69
N LYS A 54 11.43 -6.01 -4.07
CA LYS A 54 11.07 -5.95 -2.66
C LYS A 54 10.17 -4.75 -2.35
N PHE A 55 9.14 -4.96 -1.53
CA PHE A 55 8.19 -3.93 -1.15
C PHE A 55 8.32 -3.57 0.34
N ILE A 56 8.27 -2.26 0.68
CA ILE A 56 8.17 -1.82 2.07
C ILE A 56 6.72 -1.53 2.42
N SER A 57 6.24 -2.17 3.50
CA SER A 57 4.95 -1.89 4.11
C SER A 57 5.14 -0.93 5.29
N ILE A 58 4.52 0.24 5.20
CA ILE A 58 4.49 1.27 6.26
C ILE A 58 3.09 1.46 6.84
N SER A 59 2.12 0.71 6.38
CA SER A 59 0.74 0.81 6.85
C SER A 59 0.54 0.04 8.14
N THR A 60 -0.29 0.57 9.04
CA THR A 60 -0.67 -0.15 10.25
C THR A 60 -1.71 -1.22 9.95
N VAL A 61 -1.73 -2.29 10.75
CA VAL A 61 -2.69 -3.40 10.64
C VAL A 61 -4.16 -2.96 10.75
N SER A 62 -4.41 -1.79 11.32
CA SER A 62 -5.75 -1.22 11.47
C SER A 62 -6.34 -0.66 10.17
N PHE A 63 -5.52 -0.46 9.15
CA PHE A 63 -5.95 0.04 7.85
C PHE A 63 -6.04 -1.08 6.81
N ILE A 64 -7.09 -1.01 5.98
CA ILE A 64 -7.30 -2.01 4.94
C ILE A 64 -6.16 -2.06 3.90
N VAL A 65 -5.46 -0.97 3.70
CA VAL A 65 -4.29 -0.87 2.82
C VAL A 65 -3.19 -1.84 3.23
N PHE A 66 -3.04 -2.11 4.53
CA PHE A 66 -2.11 -3.12 5.05
C PHE A 66 -2.36 -4.50 4.42
N LEU A 67 -3.62 -4.90 4.23
CA LEU A 67 -3.94 -6.19 3.60
C LEU A 67 -3.41 -6.29 2.17
N ARG A 68 -3.49 -5.19 1.40
CA ARG A 68 -2.90 -5.13 0.07
C ARG A 68 -1.38 -5.27 0.12
N GLU A 69 -0.74 -4.51 1.01
CA GLU A 69 0.72 -4.50 1.14
C GLU A 69 1.27 -5.87 1.51
N ILE A 70 0.54 -6.64 2.31
CA ILE A 70 0.97 -7.97 2.76
C ILE A 70 0.53 -9.07 1.79
N PHE A 71 -0.76 -9.18 1.53
CA PHE A 71 -1.26 -10.30 0.74
C PHE A 71 -1.03 -10.11 -0.77
N GLY A 72 -1.10 -8.87 -1.27
CA GLY A 72 -0.78 -8.56 -2.65
C GLY A 72 0.71 -8.78 -3.00
N THR A 73 1.58 -8.85 -2.01
CA THR A 73 3.00 -9.14 -2.17
C THR A 73 3.32 -10.59 -1.84
N ILE A 74 3.17 -11.01 -0.58
CA ILE A 74 3.62 -12.33 -0.10
C ILE A 74 2.94 -13.48 -0.86
N LEU A 75 1.62 -13.40 -1.09
CA LEU A 75 0.91 -14.48 -1.78
C LEU A 75 1.22 -14.55 -3.28
N ASN A 76 1.83 -13.51 -3.82
CA ASN A 76 2.32 -13.46 -5.20
C ASN A 76 3.85 -13.64 -5.30
N GLY A 77 4.53 -13.96 -4.20
CA GLY A 77 5.95 -14.29 -4.18
C GLY A 77 6.90 -13.09 -4.09
N LEU A 78 6.38 -11.87 -3.92
CA LEU A 78 7.20 -10.67 -3.72
C LEU A 78 7.57 -10.52 -2.24
N PRO A 79 8.85 -10.42 -1.88
CA PRO A 79 9.29 -10.14 -0.52
C PRO A 79 8.75 -8.81 0.01
N VAL A 80 8.30 -8.80 1.27
CA VAL A 80 7.87 -7.59 1.95
C VAL A 80 8.74 -7.31 3.18
N VAL A 81 9.11 -6.05 3.35
CA VAL A 81 9.80 -5.53 4.52
C VAL A 81 8.78 -4.76 5.35
N PHE A 82 8.65 -5.11 6.62
CA PHE A 82 7.80 -4.39 7.55
C PHE A 82 8.59 -3.28 8.21
N ALA A 83 8.16 -2.04 8.05
CA ALA A 83 8.66 -0.94 8.84
C ALA A 83 8.13 -1.07 10.28
N ASN A 84 8.99 -0.81 11.27
CA ASN A 84 8.54 -0.62 12.64
C ASN A 84 7.87 0.76 12.80
N ASP A 85 7.34 1.06 13.99
CA ASP A 85 6.58 2.30 14.22
C ASP A 85 7.42 3.56 13.99
N GLU A 86 8.71 3.55 14.32
CA GLU A 86 9.62 4.69 14.08
C GLU A 86 9.92 4.84 12.58
N GLU A 87 10.27 3.75 11.91
CA GLU A 87 10.53 3.72 10.47
C GLU A 87 9.31 4.10 9.63
N ALA A 88 8.10 3.81 10.12
CA ALA A 88 6.86 4.17 9.44
C ALA A 88 6.49 5.65 9.59
N ILE A 89 6.98 6.34 10.64
CA ILE A 89 6.62 7.72 10.96
C ILE A 89 7.73 8.69 10.61
N ASP A 90 9.00 8.35 10.93
CA ASP A 90 10.15 9.19 10.67
C ASP A 90 10.69 8.96 9.25
N PRO A 91 10.65 9.96 8.36
CA PRO A 91 11.13 9.81 7.00
C PRO A 91 12.64 9.49 6.90
N LEU A 92 13.46 9.91 7.85
CA LEU A 92 14.90 9.57 7.84
C LEU A 92 15.14 8.11 8.23
N GLN A 93 14.38 7.58 9.19
CA GLN A 93 14.42 6.14 9.51
C GLN A 93 13.91 5.31 8.33
N LEU A 94 12.89 5.78 7.63
CA LEU A 94 12.40 5.13 6.42
C LEU A 94 13.48 5.11 5.31
N VAL A 95 14.24 6.18 5.14
CA VAL A 95 15.38 6.23 4.21
C VAL A 95 16.43 5.17 4.55
N GLU A 96 16.78 5.04 5.82
CA GLU A 96 17.73 4.00 6.27
C GLU A 96 17.21 2.58 6.03
N LEU A 97 15.89 2.37 6.23
CA LEU A 97 15.26 1.09 5.92
C LEU A 97 15.36 0.76 4.42
N PHE A 98 15.10 1.72 3.53
CA PHE A 98 15.29 1.53 2.09
C PHE A 98 16.73 1.17 1.74
N LYS A 99 17.70 1.90 2.25
CA LYS A 99 19.12 1.63 2.02
C LYS A 99 19.56 0.25 2.52
N LYS A 100 19.08 -0.14 3.69
CA LYS A 100 19.41 -1.43 4.32
C LYS A 100 18.82 -2.62 3.57
N THR A 101 17.68 -2.43 2.95
CA THR A 101 16.90 -3.54 2.37
C THR A 101 16.97 -3.59 0.85
N ASP A 102 17.42 -2.53 0.18
CA ASP A 102 17.39 -2.36 -1.28
C ASP A 102 15.96 -2.54 -1.83
N ALA A 103 14.95 -2.10 -1.07
CA ALA A 103 13.59 -2.16 -1.52
C ALA A 103 13.32 -1.11 -2.61
N ASP A 104 12.45 -1.44 -3.57
CA ASP A 104 12.19 -0.65 -4.77
C ASP A 104 10.70 -0.41 -5.04
N GLY A 105 9.86 -0.77 -4.06
CA GLY A 105 8.44 -0.47 -4.06
C GLY A 105 7.92 -0.10 -2.67
N PHE A 106 6.97 0.80 -2.59
CA PHE A 106 6.24 1.11 -1.36
C PHE A 106 4.89 1.75 -1.61
N GLY A 107 4.06 1.81 -0.53
CA GLY A 107 2.80 2.51 -0.53
C GLY A 107 2.78 3.67 0.46
N SER A 108 2.02 4.74 0.16
CA SER A 108 1.84 5.86 1.08
C SER A 108 0.51 6.57 0.85
N THR A 109 0.09 7.40 1.81
CA THR A 109 -0.99 8.36 1.57
C THR A 109 -0.45 9.60 0.86
N PRO A 110 -1.29 10.32 0.07
CA PRO A 110 -0.90 11.58 -0.58
C PRO A 110 -0.31 12.60 0.39
N THR A 111 -0.96 12.83 1.52
CA THR A 111 -0.52 13.83 2.51
C THR A 111 0.87 13.49 3.06
N ARG A 112 1.08 12.25 3.50
CA ARG A 112 2.38 11.79 4.01
C ARG A 112 3.47 11.93 2.96
N LEU A 113 3.20 11.53 1.73
CA LEU A 113 4.19 11.58 0.66
C LEU A 113 4.56 13.02 0.28
N LEU A 114 3.59 13.95 0.27
CA LEU A 114 3.85 15.37 0.05
C LEU A 114 4.75 15.98 1.13
N GLU A 115 4.56 15.57 2.38
CA GLU A 115 5.40 15.97 3.51
C GLU A 115 6.81 15.39 3.37
N TYR A 116 6.93 14.12 3.12
CA TYR A 116 8.21 13.42 2.98
C TYR A 116 9.05 13.93 1.82
N LEU A 117 8.43 14.27 0.68
CA LEU A 117 9.12 14.84 -0.48
C LEU A 117 9.72 16.23 -0.27
N GLN A 118 9.60 16.82 0.93
CA GLN A 118 10.36 18.01 1.30
C GLN A 118 11.83 17.70 1.64
N LEU A 119 12.16 16.45 1.92
CA LEU A 119 13.51 15.99 2.24
C LEU A 119 14.20 15.42 1.00
N GLU A 120 15.44 15.87 0.76
CA GLU A 120 16.25 15.42 -0.37
C GLU A 120 16.53 13.92 -0.31
N GLU A 121 16.72 13.39 0.89
CA GLU A 121 16.97 11.96 1.13
C GLU A 121 15.79 11.10 0.65
N ILE A 122 14.56 11.55 0.89
CA ILE A 122 13.35 10.88 0.39
C ILE A 122 13.22 11.02 -1.13
N GLN A 123 13.55 12.19 -1.70
CA GLN A 123 13.56 12.38 -3.15
C GLN A 123 14.50 11.37 -3.83
N ASN A 124 15.67 11.13 -3.24
CA ASN A 124 16.64 10.16 -3.72
C ASN A 124 16.11 8.73 -3.64
N VAL A 125 15.48 8.34 -2.53
CA VAL A 125 14.85 7.02 -2.36
C VAL A 125 13.73 6.82 -3.37
N VAL A 126 12.82 7.79 -3.50
CA VAL A 126 11.72 7.77 -4.47
C VAL A 126 12.25 7.67 -5.90
N GLY A 127 13.40 8.29 -6.19
CA GLY A 127 14.11 8.18 -7.46
C GLY A 127 14.55 6.75 -7.81
N GLY A 128 14.83 5.93 -6.82
CA GLY A 128 15.19 4.52 -6.97
C GLY A 128 14.00 3.54 -7.04
N CYS A 129 12.80 3.99 -6.73
CA CYS A 129 11.62 3.13 -6.76
C CYS A 129 11.21 2.74 -8.18
N LYS A 130 10.68 1.54 -8.34
CA LYS A 130 10.07 1.01 -9.56
C LYS A 130 8.56 1.18 -9.57
N VAL A 131 7.92 1.01 -8.40
CA VAL A 131 6.46 1.16 -8.22
C VAL A 131 6.17 1.92 -6.94
N ILE A 132 5.26 2.89 -7.04
CA ILE A 132 4.75 3.66 -5.89
C ILE A 132 3.22 3.58 -5.92
N ILE A 133 2.62 3.10 -4.84
CA ILE A 133 1.16 3.01 -4.74
C ILE A 133 0.68 4.07 -3.75
N VAL A 134 -0.14 5.00 -4.23
CA VAL A 134 -0.66 6.11 -3.44
C VAL A 134 -2.16 5.91 -3.24
N GLY A 135 -2.65 5.99 -2.00
CA GLY A 135 -4.07 5.78 -1.74
C GLY A 135 -4.51 6.16 -0.33
N GLY A 136 -5.80 5.94 -0.05
CA GLY A 136 -6.41 6.28 1.25
C GLY A 136 -6.94 7.71 1.35
N GLU A 137 -6.53 8.59 0.46
CA GLU A 137 -6.96 9.99 0.37
C GLU A 137 -7.11 10.42 -1.11
N GLY A 138 -7.71 11.58 -1.36
CA GLY A 138 -7.76 12.14 -2.71
C GLY A 138 -6.35 12.44 -3.24
N PHE A 139 -6.04 12.01 -4.44
CA PHE A 139 -4.73 12.21 -5.07
C PHE A 139 -4.64 13.62 -5.69
N PRO A 140 -3.89 14.57 -5.10
CA PRO A 140 -3.81 15.92 -5.62
C PRO A 140 -2.82 16.01 -6.81
N PRO A 141 -3.14 16.78 -7.86
CA PRO A 141 -2.25 16.94 -9.02
C PRO A 141 -0.83 17.39 -8.65
N VAL A 142 -0.70 18.25 -7.65
CA VAL A 142 0.60 18.73 -7.16
C VAL A 142 1.52 17.60 -6.68
N LEU A 143 0.97 16.49 -6.19
CA LEU A 143 1.77 15.33 -5.80
C LEU A 143 2.35 14.64 -7.03
N TYR A 144 1.56 14.46 -8.09
CA TYR A 144 2.05 13.91 -9.34
C TYR A 144 3.17 14.77 -9.95
N ASP A 145 2.96 16.08 -9.98
CA ASP A 145 3.94 17.06 -10.51
C ASP A 145 5.26 17.02 -9.71
N ARG A 146 5.20 16.76 -8.40
CA ARG A 146 6.40 16.59 -7.57
C ARG A 146 7.07 15.25 -7.81
N LEU A 147 6.33 14.15 -7.75
CA LEU A 147 6.87 12.81 -7.95
C LEU A 147 7.57 12.67 -9.30
N SER A 148 6.94 13.16 -10.37
CA SER A 148 7.50 13.06 -11.73
C SER A 148 8.82 13.81 -11.93
N LYS A 149 9.21 14.69 -11.00
CA LYS A 149 10.53 15.34 -11.01
C LYS A 149 11.64 14.43 -10.48
N TYR A 150 11.30 13.50 -9.59
CA TYR A 150 12.29 12.71 -8.87
C TYR A 150 12.33 11.26 -9.29
N THR A 151 11.24 10.72 -9.85
CA THR A 151 11.16 9.29 -10.16
C THR A 151 10.66 9.01 -11.58
N LYS A 152 11.03 7.81 -12.06
CA LYS A 152 10.47 7.16 -13.24
C LYS A 152 9.60 5.95 -12.86
N ALA A 153 9.34 5.78 -11.57
CA ALA A 153 8.47 4.73 -11.08
C ALA A 153 7.07 4.81 -11.70
N ASP A 154 6.43 3.67 -11.85
CA ASP A 154 4.99 3.64 -12.09
C ASP A 154 4.25 4.08 -10.81
N ILE A 155 3.40 5.06 -10.96
CA ILE A 155 2.61 5.62 -9.86
C ILE A 155 1.16 5.18 -10.04
N TYR A 156 0.66 4.40 -9.08
CA TYR A 156 -0.72 3.94 -9.07
C TYR A 156 -1.53 4.68 -7.99
N ASN A 157 -2.63 5.30 -8.40
CA ASN A 157 -3.61 5.85 -7.47
C ASN A 157 -4.63 4.77 -7.10
N SER A 158 -4.56 4.29 -5.87
CA SER A 158 -5.50 3.29 -5.33
C SER A 158 -6.66 4.00 -4.65
N TYR A 159 -7.85 3.89 -5.22
CA TYR A 159 -9.07 4.49 -4.69
C TYR A 159 -10.10 3.42 -4.35
N GLY A 160 -10.70 3.56 -3.17
CA GLY A 160 -11.84 2.75 -2.75
C GLY A 160 -12.11 2.88 -1.26
N PRO A 161 -13.39 2.95 -0.85
CA PRO A 161 -13.75 2.83 0.56
C PRO A 161 -13.53 1.40 1.05
N THR A 162 -13.37 1.24 2.36
CA THR A 162 -13.14 -0.07 3.00
C THR A 162 -14.22 -1.10 2.64
N GLU A 163 -15.45 -0.65 2.42
CA GLU A 163 -16.61 -1.48 2.10
C GLU A 163 -16.56 -2.18 0.74
N VAL A 164 -15.72 -1.72 -0.18
CA VAL A 164 -15.52 -2.37 -1.51
C VAL A 164 -14.29 -3.26 -1.56
N THR A 165 -13.75 -3.62 -0.42
CA THR A 165 -12.54 -4.46 -0.29
C THR A 165 -11.32 -3.79 -0.92
N ILE A 166 -10.81 -2.75 -0.24
CA ILE A 166 -9.56 -1.99 -0.48
C ILE A 166 -9.69 -0.96 -1.62
N ALA A 167 -9.98 -1.36 -2.84
CA ALA A 167 -10.12 -0.46 -3.98
C ALA A 167 -10.85 -1.15 -5.14
N SER A 168 -11.36 -0.35 -6.05
CA SER A 168 -11.97 -0.77 -7.31
C SER A 168 -11.22 -0.14 -8.48
#